data_0021bf5822d549e6f5180433eeca16cb
#
_entry.id   0021bf5822d549e6f5180433eeca16cb
#
_cell.length_a   1.000
_cell.length_b   1.000
_cell.length_c   1.000
_cell.angle_alpha   90.00
_cell.angle_beta   90.00
_cell.angle_gamma   90.00
#
_symmetry.space_group_name_H-M   'P 1'
#
loop_
_entity.id
_entity.type
_entity.pdbx_description
1 polymer ?
#
loop_
_entity_poly.entity_id
_entity_poly.type
_entity_poly.pdbx_seq_one_letter_code
_entity_poly.pdbx_strand_id
1 'polypeptide(L)'
;MEKKLSVNNLVVSFRTPAGKVQAVRDISFDLNKGETLAIVGESGSGKSVTSKAILGILAGNSIIEGGSIIYDGMDLLKIGEDDFYRIRGDKIAMIFQDPLSSLNPIMRVGKQLTEAMLLKGKAHQKASRNSFNQTLALLEKTMVAAGTDSTKAHTLCQNFDKFEFKHIEIEQTYNTAHEAAIEVLDDITDALFHIEKKALDDPKYTLKEIVRLSKLTPNDFVVNTDKSKLEAAVKTLESVIPSDCKSKNFTASKAQLEILQGIMTEALKKEKPDFFSMGYYAQFSGKSVPVSMPIDELNKMMRTYLEESFLNEFCEEASKALSFSAKESARKKKEAIDVISANRSIFDSDSWDVKSCKEAAEKMIQAVEASIDPIEIHKDGLAWTFAGSIRASQEHYFGGIDKNKAAAKKHAKQQKKYDNLTAKGKQPTWKVTPSTAVDLELEQDNVRELLNRLTEHYKEDLAEQNEVDFAKKTKELIEFFRENASGAVSRVTKEMAKYKALKLLEEVGISEPRKRYRQYPFEFSGGMRQRVMIAIAFACDPKILICDEPTTALDVTIQGQILDIIKEL
;
A
#
# COMPACT_ATOMS: atom_id res chain seq x y z
N MET A 1 -21.43 -3.54 3.20
CA MET A 1 -20.01 -3.90 3.48
C MET A 1 -19.14 -3.15 2.49
N GLU A 2 -18.01 -2.63 2.94
CA GLU A 2 -17.10 -1.86 2.09
C GLU A 2 -16.37 -2.80 1.12
N LYS A 3 -16.60 -2.63 -0.20
CA LYS A 3 -15.89 -3.41 -1.24
C LYS A 3 -14.44 -2.97 -1.33
N LYS A 4 -13.50 -3.90 -1.25
CA LYS A 4 -12.06 -3.63 -1.38
C LYS A 4 -11.51 -4.01 -2.75
N LEU A 5 -12.03 -5.05 -3.37
CA LEU A 5 -11.66 -5.48 -4.71
C LEU A 5 -12.91 -5.92 -5.46
N SER A 6 -13.04 -5.49 -6.71
CA SER A 6 -14.11 -5.94 -7.61
C SER A 6 -13.52 -6.35 -8.94
N VAL A 7 -13.76 -7.59 -9.34
CA VAL A 7 -13.39 -8.13 -10.64
C VAL A 7 -14.66 -8.27 -11.45
N ASN A 8 -14.73 -7.64 -12.63
CA ASN A 8 -15.91 -7.61 -13.47
C ASN A 8 -15.57 -8.12 -14.87
N ASN A 9 -16.29 -9.14 -15.32
CA ASN A 9 -16.23 -9.69 -16.68
C ASN A 9 -14.81 -9.92 -17.21
N LEU A 10 -13.90 -10.38 -16.34
CA LEU A 10 -12.50 -10.56 -16.69
C LEU A 10 -12.29 -11.68 -17.70
N VAL A 11 -11.67 -11.36 -18.83
CA VAL A 11 -11.31 -12.31 -19.89
C VAL A 11 -9.81 -12.22 -20.17
N VAL A 12 -9.09 -13.33 -19.98
CA VAL A 12 -7.64 -13.41 -20.21
C VAL A 12 -7.31 -14.59 -21.12
N SER A 13 -6.52 -14.34 -22.16
CA SER A 13 -6.03 -15.34 -23.09
C SER A 13 -4.50 -15.32 -23.21
N PHE A 14 -3.94 -16.41 -23.70
CA PHE A 14 -2.50 -16.53 -24.00
C PHE A 14 -2.27 -16.85 -25.48
N ARG A 15 -1.26 -16.22 -26.07
CA ARG A 15 -0.74 -16.58 -27.37
C ARG A 15 0.19 -17.78 -27.24
N THR A 16 -0.16 -18.88 -27.90
CA THR A 16 0.67 -20.08 -27.98
C THR A 16 1.02 -20.40 -29.43
N PRO A 17 2.04 -21.21 -29.71
CA PRO A 17 2.33 -21.67 -31.08
C PRO A 17 1.15 -22.37 -31.76
N ALA A 18 0.27 -23.02 -30.98
CA ALA A 18 -0.93 -23.70 -31.45
C ALA A 18 -2.13 -22.77 -31.65
N GLY A 19 -1.99 -21.47 -31.34
CA GLY A 19 -3.06 -20.48 -31.41
C GLY A 19 -3.35 -19.82 -30.06
N LYS A 20 -4.45 -19.05 -30.00
CA LYS A 20 -4.91 -18.37 -28.79
C LYS A 20 -5.65 -19.34 -27.87
N VAL A 21 -5.30 -19.37 -26.61
CA VAL A 21 -5.94 -20.17 -25.56
C VAL A 21 -6.54 -19.22 -24.53
N GLN A 22 -7.85 -19.27 -24.34
CA GLN A 22 -8.56 -18.49 -23.34
C GLN A 22 -8.47 -19.20 -21.99
N ALA A 23 -7.77 -18.58 -21.04
CA ALA A 23 -7.52 -19.13 -19.71
C ALA A 23 -8.56 -18.66 -18.67
N VAL A 24 -9.02 -17.42 -18.78
CA VAL A 24 -10.10 -16.85 -17.95
C VAL A 24 -11.23 -16.42 -18.86
N ARG A 25 -12.46 -16.85 -18.52
CA ARG A 25 -13.62 -16.75 -19.40
C ARG A 25 -14.76 -16.05 -18.68
N ASP A 26 -14.76 -14.72 -18.73
CA ASP A 26 -15.85 -13.87 -18.22
C ASP A 26 -16.20 -14.16 -16.76
N ILE A 27 -15.25 -13.87 -15.85
CA ILE A 27 -15.46 -14.06 -14.42
C ILE A 27 -15.69 -12.73 -13.72
N SER A 28 -16.60 -12.75 -12.73
CA SER A 28 -16.91 -11.60 -11.89
C SER A 28 -17.03 -12.04 -10.43
N PHE A 29 -16.44 -11.26 -9.52
CA PHE A 29 -16.56 -11.44 -8.07
C PHE A 29 -16.14 -10.18 -7.32
N ASP A 30 -16.63 -10.03 -6.10
CA ASP A 30 -16.28 -8.97 -5.18
C ASP A 30 -15.59 -9.53 -3.93
N LEU A 31 -14.69 -8.75 -3.34
CA LEU A 31 -14.09 -9.01 -2.03
C LEU A 31 -14.33 -7.81 -1.12
N ASN A 32 -15.00 -8.03 -0.01
CA ASN A 32 -15.29 -6.99 0.99
C ASN A 32 -14.19 -6.96 2.07
N LYS A 33 -14.13 -5.85 2.81
CA LYS A 33 -13.23 -5.72 3.95
C LYS A 33 -13.53 -6.77 5.03
N GLY A 34 -12.50 -7.47 5.48
CA GLY A 34 -12.61 -8.55 6.48
C GLY A 34 -13.20 -9.86 5.94
N GLU A 35 -13.37 -9.99 4.62
CA GLU A 35 -13.88 -11.19 3.96
C GLU A 35 -12.75 -12.10 3.48
N THR A 36 -12.99 -13.40 3.52
CA THR A 36 -12.13 -14.42 2.88
C THR A 36 -12.89 -15.05 1.72
N LEU A 37 -12.37 -14.89 0.51
CA LEU A 37 -12.91 -15.48 -0.70
C LEU A 37 -12.06 -16.68 -1.15
N ALA A 38 -12.67 -17.85 -1.28
CA ALA A 38 -12.03 -19.04 -1.82
C ALA A 38 -12.41 -19.25 -3.29
N ILE A 39 -11.40 -19.28 -4.18
CA ILE A 39 -11.57 -19.61 -5.61
C ILE A 39 -11.15 -21.06 -5.81
N VAL A 40 -12.10 -21.93 -6.12
CA VAL A 40 -11.89 -23.36 -6.32
C VAL A 40 -12.11 -23.76 -7.77
N GLY A 41 -11.44 -24.82 -8.21
CA GLY A 41 -11.58 -25.35 -9.57
C GLY A 41 -10.47 -26.33 -9.90
N GLU A 42 -10.57 -27.04 -11.02
CA GLU A 42 -9.59 -27.99 -11.51
C GLU A 42 -8.25 -27.32 -11.87
N SER A 43 -7.18 -28.15 -11.98
CA SER A 43 -5.89 -27.65 -12.48
C SER A 43 -6.06 -27.10 -13.90
N GLY A 44 -5.50 -25.90 -14.16
CA GLY A 44 -5.65 -25.23 -15.46
C GLY A 44 -6.96 -24.44 -15.65
N SER A 45 -7.85 -24.36 -14.66
CA SER A 45 -9.10 -23.59 -14.74
C SER A 45 -8.96 -22.06 -14.70
N GLY A 46 -7.74 -21.54 -14.60
CA GLY A 46 -7.49 -20.08 -14.62
C GLY A 46 -7.28 -19.41 -13.24
N LYS A 47 -7.36 -20.14 -12.12
CA LYS A 47 -7.19 -19.57 -10.75
C LYS A 47 -5.95 -18.70 -10.60
N SER A 48 -4.77 -19.27 -10.85
CA SER A 48 -3.48 -18.55 -10.75
C SER A 48 -3.36 -17.44 -11.81
N VAL A 49 -4.02 -17.56 -12.95
CA VAL A 49 -4.06 -16.51 -13.97
C VAL A 49 -4.84 -15.31 -13.46
N THR A 50 -5.98 -15.53 -12.81
CA THR A 50 -6.80 -14.48 -12.19
C THR A 50 -6.00 -13.75 -11.11
N SER A 51 -5.35 -14.49 -10.20
CA SER A 51 -4.51 -13.94 -9.14
C SER A 51 -3.36 -13.08 -9.70
N LYS A 52 -2.70 -13.56 -10.75
CA LYS A 52 -1.62 -12.83 -11.43
C LYS A 52 -2.13 -11.61 -12.21
N ALA A 53 -3.37 -11.65 -12.74
CA ALA A 53 -3.98 -10.51 -13.40
C ALA A 53 -4.23 -9.37 -12.40
N ILE A 54 -4.72 -9.66 -11.18
CA ILE A 54 -4.91 -8.66 -10.12
C ILE A 54 -3.60 -7.95 -9.78
N LEU A 55 -2.48 -8.67 -9.79
CA LEU A 55 -1.15 -8.11 -9.50
C LEU A 55 -0.42 -7.54 -10.73
N GLY A 56 -1.00 -7.65 -11.94
CA GLY A 56 -0.34 -7.19 -13.16
C GLY A 56 0.96 -7.95 -13.50
N ILE A 57 1.09 -9.23 -13.08
CA ILE A 57 2.28 -10.07 -13.30
C ILE A 57 1.99 -11.23 -14.26
N LEU A 58 1.10 -10.99 -15.21
CA LEU A 58 0.83 -11.96 -16.27
C LEU A 58 2.07 -12.14 -17.18
N ALA A 59 2.20 -13.32 -17.77
CA ALA A 59 3.28 -13.59 -18.72
C ALA A 59 3.17 -12.69 -19.95
N GLY A 60 4.30 -12.35 -20.57
CA GLY A 60 4.36 -11.41 -21.70
C GLY A 60 3.58 -11.83 -22.97
N ASN A 61 3.15 -13.09 -23.05
CA ASN A 61 2.28 -13.60 -24.12
C ASN A 61 0.78 -13.57 -23.75
N SER A 62 0.42 -12.97 -22.62
CA SER A 62 -0.97 -12.80 -22.20
C SER A 62 -1.65 -11.65 -22.96
N ILE A 63 -2.96 -11.77 -23.10
CA ILE A 63 -3.85 -10.74 -23.66
C ILE A 63 -5.04 -10.62 -22.72
N ILE A 64 -5.26 -9.43 -22.18
CA ILE A 64 -6.49 -9.08 -21.48
C ILE A 64 -7.49 -8.65 -22.56
N GLU A 65 -8.56 -9.42 -22.74
CA GLU A 65 -9.53 -9.19 -23.79
C GLU A 65 -10.69 -8.32 -23.36
N GLY A 66 -10.98 -8.29 -22.07
CA GLY A 66 -12.06 -7.49 -21.51
C GLY A 66 -12.12 -7.57 -19.99
N GLY A 67 -13.00 -6.78 -19.42
CA GLY A 67 -13.25 -6.70 -18.00
C GLY A 67 -12.52 -5.56 -17.31
N SER A 68 -12.72 -5.49 -15.99
CA SER A 68 -12.04 -4.53 -15.11
C SER A 68 -11.68 -5.18 -13.78
N ILE A 69 -10.64 -4.67 -13.13
CA ILE A 69 -10.24 -5.06 -11.77
C ILE A 69 -10.13 -3.78 -10.95
N ILE A 70 -11.14 -3.50 -10.14
CA ILE A 70 -11.23 -2.27 -9.36
C ILE A 70 -10.71 -2.52 -7.95
N TYR A 71 -9.71 -1.77 -7.53
CA TYR A 71 -9.17 -1.71 -6.18
C TYR A 71 -9.15 -0.26 -5.70
N ASP A 72 -9.82 0.06 -4.60
CA ASP A 72 -9.94 1.42 -4.06
C ASP A 72 -10.33 2.46 -5.15
N GLY A 73 -11.30 2.12 -6.01
CA GLY A 73 -11.77 2.96 -7.11
C GLY A 73 -10.85 3.03 -8.33
N MET A 74 -9.71 2.34 -8.33
CA MET A 74 -8.70 2.35 -9.39
C MET A 74 -8.77 1.04 -10.19
N ASP A 75 -8.89 1.13 -11.52
CA ASP A 75 -8.85 -0.05 -12.39
C ASP A 75 -7.41 -0.52 -12.62
N LEU A 76 -7.05 -1.64 -11.98
CA LEU A 76 -5.70 -2.22 -12.03
C LEU A 76 -5.29 -2.65 -13.45
N LEU A 77 -6.24 -2.88 -14.36
CA LEU A 77 -5.91 -3.23 -15.75
C LEU A 77 -5.45 -2.03 -16.58
N LYS A 78 -5.61 -0.81 -16.06
CA LYS A 78 -5.31 0.45 -16.76
C LYS A 78 -4.14 1.24 -16.17
N ILE A 79 -3.61 0.80 -15.02
CA ILE A 79 -2.48 1.46 -14.36
C ILE A 79 -1.13 1.01 -14.95
N GLY A 80 -0.14 1.90 -14.85
CA GLY A 80 1.24 1.61 -15.25
C GLY A 80 2.04 0.83 -14.22
N GLU A 81 3.24 0.40 -14.60
CA GLU A 81 4.14 -0.38 -13.71
C GLU A 81 4.56 0.42 -12.46
N ASP A 82 4.71 1.74 -12.58
CA ASP A 82 5.03 2.62 -11.44
C ASP A 82 3.94 2.62 -10.37
N ASP A 83 2.67 2.55 -10.77
CA ASP A 83 1.54 2.45 -9.85
C ASP A 83 1.44 1.05 -9.25
N PHE A 84 1.67 0.00 -10.04
CA PHE A 84 1.77 -1.35 -9.52
C PHE A 84 2.90 -1.51 -8.49
N TYR A 85 4.03 -0.81 -8.67
CA TYR A 85 5.10 -0.80 -7.68
C TYR A 85 4.63 -0.31 -6.30
N ARG A 86 3.68 0.63 -6.25
CA ARG A 86 3.08 1.14 -5.01
C ARG A 86 2.06 0.18 -4.41
N ILE A 87 1.43 -0.67 -5.23
CA ILE A 87 0.38 -1.60 -4.82
C ILE A 87 0.96 -2.93 -4.36
N ARG A 88 1.89 -3.51 -5.15
CA ARG A 88 2.48 -4.82 -4.86
C ARG A 88 3.24 -4.84 -3.55
N GLY A 89 2.86 -5.75 -2.65
CA GLY A 89 3.47 -5.97 -1.34
C GLY A 89 3.05 -4.98 -0.27
N ASP A 90 2.55 -3.80 -0.62
CA ASP A 90 2.10 -2.77 0.32
C ASP A 90 0.57 -2.79 0.50
N LYS A 91 -0.15 -2.91 -0.60
CA LYS A 91 -1.61 -3.00 -0.60
C LYS A 91 -2.10 -4.42 -0.87
N ILE A 92 -1.51 -5.07 -1.85
CA ILE A 92 -1.84 -6.44 -2.25
C ILE A 92 -0.56 -7.27 -2.25
N ALA A 93 -0.48 -8.29 -1.41
CA ALA A 93 0.61 -9.26 -1.38
C ALA A 93 0.16 -10.62 -1.90
N MET A 94 1.12 -11.45 -2.31
CA MET A 94 0.84 -12.78 -2.83
C MET A 94 1.81 -13.82 -2.24
N ILE A 95 1.26 -14.94 -1.81
CA ILE A 95 2.00 -16.16 -1.52
C ILE A 95 1.92 -17.05 -2.76
N PHE A 96 3.08 -17.34 -3.35
CA PHE A 96 3.19 -18.13 -4.58
C PHE A 96 3.13 -19.63 -4.31
N GLN A 97 2.70 -20.39 -5.30
CA GLN A 97 2.56 -21.83 -5.26
C GLN A 97 3.88 -22.59 -4.97
N ASP A 98 5.01 -22.08 -5.47
CA ASP A 98 6.34 -22.68 -5.27
C ASP A 98 7.24 -21.76 -4.42
N PRO A 99 7.37 -22.02 -3.11
CA PRO A 99 8.25 -21.25 -2.23
C PRO A 99 9.73 -21.46 -2.52
N LEU A 100 10.11 -22.57 -3.17
CA LEU A 100 11.51 -22.90 -3.43
C LEU A 100 12.08 -22.01 -4.54
N SER A 101 11.29 -21.71 -5.55
CA SER A 101 11.67 -20.80 -6.65
C SER A 101 11.55 -19.32 -6.28
N SER A 102 10.79 -18.98 -5.25
CA SER A 102 10.48 -17.60 -4.86
C SER A 102 11.54 -16.98 -3.94
N LEU A 103 12.27 -17.79 -3.16
CA LEU A 103 13.35 -17.31 -2.30
C LEU A 103 14.68 -17.24 -3.05
N ASN A 104 15.39 -16.12 -2.91
CA ASN A 104 16.74 -15.98 -3.48
C ASN A 104 17.74 -16.86 -2.69
N PRO A 105 18.32 -17.91 -3.29
CA PRO A 105 19.14 -18.88 -2.57
C PRO A 105 20.48 -18.32 -2.08
N ILE A 106 20.99 -17.23 -2.69
CA ILE A 106 22.26 -16.59 -2.33
C ILE A 106 22.10 -15.41 -1.37
N MET A 107 20.88 -15.13 -0.93
CA MET A 107 20.59 -14.05 0.02
C MET A 107 20.05 -14.64 1.33
N ARG A 108 20.55 -14.12 2.46
CA ARG A 108 20.06 -14.55 3.79
C ARG A 108 18.59 -14.21 3.96
N VAL A 109 17.84 -15.07 4.68
CA VAL A 109 16.41 -14.93 4.93
C VAL A 109 16.08 -13.57 5.54
N GLY A 110 16.80 -13.15 6.58
CA GLY A 110 16.58 -11.86 7.22
C GLY A 110 16.78 -10.66 6.28
N LYS A 111 17.71 -10.75 5.33
CA LYS A 111 17.90 -9.68 4.34
C LYS A 111 16.72 -9.60 3.37
N GLN A 112 16.16 -10.73 2.96
CA GLN A 112 14.99 -10.77 2.08
C GLN A 112 13.75 -10.18 2.76
N LEU A 113 13.53 -10.48 4.04
CA LEU A 113 12.46 -9.88 4.85
C LEU A 113 12.62 -8.36 4.98
N THR A 114 13.81 -7.90 5.38
CA THR A 114 14.04 -6.48 5.68
C THR A 114 14.17 -5.61 4.44
N GLU A 115 14.62 -6.14 3.29
CA GLU A 115 14.78 -5.38 2.06
C GLU A 115 13.45 -4.85 1.53
N ALA A 116 12.39 -5.68 1.55
CA ALA A 116 11.04 -5.27 1.17
C ALA A 116 10.55 -4.09 2.03
N MET A 117 10.70 -4.19 3.36
CA MET A 117 10.32 -3.13 4.30
C MET A 117 11.08 -1.82 4.04
N LEU A 118 12.40 -1.89 3.86
CA LEU A 118 13.26 -0.72 3.66
C LEU A 118 12.99 0.00 2.33
N LEU A 119 12.74 -0.76 1.25
CA LEU A 119 12.44 -0.19 -0.07
C LEU A 119 11.06 0.45 -0.07
N LYS A 120 10.05 -0.25 0.45
CA LYS A 120 8.68 0.26 0.54
C LYS A 120 8.57 1.44 1.49
N GLY A 121 9.25 1.42 2.63
CA GLY A 121 9.28 2.55 3.55
C GLY A 121 9.73 3.85 2.89
N LYS A 122 10.78 3.83 2.06
CA LYS A 122 11.25 5.01 1.32
C LYS A 122 10.24 5.49 0.27
N ALA A 123 9.63 4.57 -0.47
CA ALA A 123 8.62 4.92 -1.49
C ALA A 123 7.37 5.52 -0.82
N HIS A 124 6.90 4.92 0.27
CA HIS A 124 5.78 5.41 1.07
C HIS A 124 6.06 6.81 1.62
N GLN A 125 7.25 7.02 2.23
CA GLN A 125 7.68 8.33 2.75
C GLN A 125 7.59 9.44 1.69
N LYS A 126 8.12 9.19 0.48
CA LYS A 126 8.06 10.16 -0.62
C LYS A 126 6.63 10.41 -1.10
N ALA A 127 5.84 9.35 -1.25
CA ALA A 127 4.43 9.46 -1.68
C ALA A 127 3.60 10.25 -0.68
N SER A 128 3.73 9.95 0.62
CA SER A 128 3.03 10.65 1.70
C SER A 128 3.40 12.13 1.77
N ARG A 129 4.70 12.47 1.64
CA ARG A 129 5.13 13.88 1.60
C ARG A 129 4.55 14.63 0.40
N ASN A 130 4.55 14.01 -0.78
CA ASN A 130 3.98 14.60 -1.98
C ASN A 130 2.46 14.80 -1.83
N SER A 131 1.74 13.80 -1.32
CA SER A 131 0.29 13.86 -1.09
C SER A 131 -0.07 14.98 -0.12
N PHE A 132 0.63 15.06 1.02
CA PHE A 132 0.48 16.15 1.99
C PHE A 132 0.65 17.54 1.34
N ASN A 133 1.79 17.75 0.68
CA ASN A 133 2.14 19.05 0.08
C ASN A 133 1.15 19.45 -1.02
N GLN A 134 0.75 18.52 -1.88
CA GLN A 134 -0.20 18.79 -2.97
C GLN A 134 -1.57 19.17 -2.44
N THR A 135 -2.09 18.39 -1.47
CA THR A 135 -3.41 18.68 -0.87
C THR A 135 -3.41 19.98 -0.09
N LEU A 136 -2.33 20.27 0.67
CA LEU A 136 -2.23 21.53 1.42
C LEU A 136 -2.17 22.75 0.47
N ALA A 137 -1.42 22.66 -0.63
CA ALA A 137 -1.35 23.72 -1.63
C ALA A 137 -2.70 23.93 -2.36
N LEU A 138 -3.46 22.86 -2.61
CA LEU A 138 -4.81 22.96 -3.16
C LEU A 138 -5.78 23.56 -2.16
N LEU A 139 -5.69 23.18 -0.88
CA LEU A 139 -6.49 23.76 0.20
C LEU A 139 -6.23 25.26 0.34
N GLU A 140 -4.95 25.69 0.34
CA GLU A 140 -4.57 27.12 0.39
C GLU A 140 -5.22 27.92 -0.76
N LYS A 141 -5.11 27.41 -2.00
CA LYS A 141 -5.76 28.04 -3.17
C LYS A 141 -7.28 28.11 -3.01
N THR A 142 -7.89 27.07 -2.46
CA THR A 142 -9.34 27.00 -2.28
C THR A 142 -9.80 27.93 -1.15
N MET A 143 -9.03 28.07 -0.07
CA MET A 143 -9.29 29.08 0.99
C MET A 143 -9.34 30.49 0.41
N VAL A 144 -8.37 30.84 -0.45
CA VAL A 144 -8.34 32.14 -1.13
C VAL A 144 -9.55 32.31 -2.04
N ALA A 145 -9.90 31.28 -2.82
CA ALA A 145 -11.09 31.30 -3.69
C ALA A 145 -12.40 31.41 -2.90
N ALA A 146 -12.44 30.85 -1.69
CA ALA A 146 -13.58 30.95 -0.77
C ALA A 146 -13.68 32.32 -0.03
N GLY A 147 -12.72 33.23 -0.26
CA GLY A 147 -12.72 34.59 0.27
C GLY A 147 -11.78 34.84 1.46
N THR A 148 -10.94 33.88 1.83
CA THR A 148 -9.90 34.09 2.84
C THR A 148 -8.79 34.97 2.27
N ASP A 149 -8.28 35.93 3.06
CA ASP A 149 -7.11 36.73 2.63
C ASP A 149 -5.91 35.84 2.30
N SER A 150 -5.22 36.15 1.20
CA SER A 150 -4.12 35.34 0.69
C SER A 150 -2.97 35.20 1.68
N THR A 151 -2.60 36.27 2.40
CA THR A 151 -1.54 36.26 3.41
C THR A 151 -1.96 35.42 4.61
N LYS A 152 -3.22 35.54 5.03
CA LYS A 152 -3.79 34.76 6.11
C LYS A 152 -3.80 33.25 5.75
N ALA A 153 -4.33 32.88 4.59
CA ALA A 153 -4.38 31.49 4.12
C ALA A 153 -2.96 30.86 4.08
N HIS A 154 -1.99 31.59 3.52
CA HIS A 154 -0.60 31.16 3.49
C HIS A 154 0.00 30.95 4.88
N THR A 155 -0.22 31.88 5.79
CA THR A 155 0.28 31.80 7.18
C THR A 155 -0.32 30.62 7.92
N LEU A 156 -1.63 30.40 7.79
CA LEU A 156 -2.32 29.26 8.42
C LEU A 156 -1.79 27.93 7.88
N CYS A 157 -1.65 27.79 6.57
CA CYS A 157 -1.12 26.56 5.96
C CYS A 157 0.35 26.30 6.32
N GLN A 158 1.19 27.33 6.37
CA GLN A 158 2.59 27.19 6.83
C GLN A 158 2.67 26.76 8.30
N ASN A 159 1.85 27.37 9.18
CA ASN A 159 1.86 27.02 10.58
C ASN A 159 1.37 25.57 10.78
N PHE A 160 0.35 25.17 10.01
CA PHE A 160 -0.18 23.80 10.04
C PHE A 160 0.86 22.77 9.56
N ASP A 161 1.55 23.01 8.42
CA ASP A 161 2.65 22.15 7.95
C ASP A 161 3.72 21.96 9.03
N LYS A 162 4.24 23.06 9.56
CA LYS A 162 5.30 23.00 10.59
C LYS A 162 4.84 22.26 11.85
N PHE A 163 3.59 22.50 12.28
CA PHE A 163 3.04 21.87 13.46
C PHE A 163 2.84 20.37 13.28
N GLU A 164 2.19 19.94 12.20
CA GLU A 164 1.94 18.51 11.94
C GLU A 164 3.25 17.71 11.83
N PHE A 165 4.27 18.25 11.17
CA PHE A 165 5.57 17.55 11.11
C PHE A 165 6.30 17.56 12.43
N LYS A 166 6.22 18.63 13.24
CA LYS A 166 6.98 18.76 14.47
C LYS A 166 6.58 17.76 15.55
N HIS A 167 5.30 17.61 15.83
CA HIS A 167 4.85 16.66 16.86
C HIS A 167 5.06 15.20 16.42
N ILE A 168 4.90 14.89 15.12
CA ILE A 168 5.13 13.56 14.57
C ILE A 168 6.63 13.21 14.59
N GLU A 169 7.54 14.17 14.30
CA GLU A 169 8.98 13.96 14.43
C GLU A 169 9.37 13.60 15.87
N ILE A 170 8.78 14.27 16.85
CA ILE A 170 9.01 13.99 18.28
C ILE A 170 8.50 12.58 18.60
N GLU A 171 7.28 12.24 18.19
CA GLU A 171 6.71 10.92 18.39
C GLU A 171 7.54 9.82 17.71
N GLN A 172 7.96 10.02 16.48
CA GLN A 172 8.78 9.06 15.74
C GLN A 172 10.14 8.84 16.41
N THR A 173 10.75 9.91 16.92
CA THR A 173 12.01 9.80 17.67
C THR A 173 11.83 8.95 18.92
N TYR A 174 10.75 9.17 19.66
CA TYR A 174 10.41 8.37 20.84
C TYR A 174 10.11 6.91 20.47
N ASN A 175 9.27 6.65 19.47
CA ASN A 175 8.93 5.29 19.06
C ASN A 175 10.16 4.50 18.61
N THR A 176 11.07 5.12 17.85
CA THR A 176 12.33 4.50 17.42
C THR A 176 13.19 4.10 18.63
N ALA A 177 13.22 4.95 19.64
CA ALA A 177 13.95 4.68 20.88
C ALA A 177 13.31 3.57 21.72
N HIS A 178 11.98 3.60 21.80
CA HIS A 178 11.20 2.62 22.52
C HIS A 178 11.36 1.21 21.90
N GLU A 179 11.27 1.10 20.59
CA GLU A 179 11.51 -0.15 19.87
C GLU A 179 12.95 -0.67 20.05
N ALA A 180 13.93 0.23 19.95
CA ALA A 180 15.33 -0.12 20.22
C ALA A 180 15.53 -0.64 21.65
N ALA A 181 14.86 -0.05 22.63
CA ALA A 181 14.93 -0.49 24.03
C ALA A 181 14.29 -1.88 24.23
N ILE A 182 13.18 -2.18 23.56
CA ILE A 182 12.57 -3.53 23.57
C ILE A 182 13.53 -4.54 22.96
N GLU A 183 14.10 -4.28 21.78
CA GLU A 183 15.04 -5.19 21.12
C GLU A 183 16.27 -5.46 22.01
N VAL A 184 16.79 -4.41 22.65
CA VAL A 184 17.90 -4.56 23.61
C VAL A 184 17.53 -5.44 24.78
N LEU A 185 16.34 -5.25 25.36
CA LEU A 185 15.88 -6.04 26.50
C LEU A 185 15.73 -7.53 26.14
N ASP A 186 15.18 -7.81 24.97
CA ASP A 186 15.05 -9.17 24.45
C ASP A 186 16.42 -9.80 24.17
N ASP A 187 17.33 -9.06 23.50
CA ASP A 187 18.70 -9.54 23.25
C ASP A 187 19.47 -9.81 24.53
N ILE A 188 19.28 -8.99 25.58
CA ILE A 188 19.90 -9.19 26.88
C ILE A 188 19.33 -10.43 27.56
N THR A 189 18.01 -10.60 27.56
CA THR A 189 17.34 -11.73 28.18
C THR A 189 17.77 -13.07 27.55
N ASP A 190 17.83 -13.10 26.22
CA ASP A 190 18.31 -14.26 25.45
C ASP A 190 19.81 -14.54 25.75
N ALA A 191 20.63 -13.51 25.75
CA ALA A 191 22.06 -13.65 26.06
C ALA A 191 22.31 -14.18 27.47
N LEU A 192 21.61 -13.66 28.48
CA LEU A 192 21.71 -14.12 29.87
C LEU A 192 21.32 -15.59 30.00
N PHE A 193 20.22 -16.01 29.38
CA PHE A 193 19.78 -17.39 29.36
C PHE A 193 20.83 -18.35 28.75
N HIS A 194 21.41 -17.96 27.61
CA HIS A 194 22.43 -18.76 26.92
C HIS A 194 23.77 -18.75 27.63
N ILE A 195 24.15 -17.65 28.29
CA ILE A 195 25.35 -17.60 29.15
C ILE A 195 25.23 -18.58 30.31
N GLU A 196 24.09 -18.66 30.99
CA GLU A 196 23.84 -19.61 32.08
C GLU A 196 23.96 -21.06 31.62
N LYS A 197 23.49 -21.36 30.43
CA LYS A 197 23.60 -22.71 29.83
C LYS A 197 24.93 -22.99 29.16
N LYS A 198 25.87 -22.04 29.17
CA LYS A 198 27.17 -22.12 28.47
C LYS A 198 27.04 -22.44 26.98
N ALA A 199 25.96 -21.98 26.37
CA ALA A 199 25.56 -22.29 25.01
C ALA A 199 25.36 -21.05 24.13
N LEU A 200 26.01 -19.90 24.46
CA LEU A 200 25.90 -18.66 23.68
C LEU A 200 26.61 -18.82 22.34
N ASP A 201 25.84 -18.78 21.26
CA ASP A 201 26.33 -18.80 19.88
C ASP A 201 26.90 -17.43 19.51
N ASP A 202 28.10 -17.38 18.92
CA ASP A 202 28.81 -16.15 18.54
C ASP A 202 28.75 -15.04 19.60
N PRO A 203 29.34 -15.26 20.81
CA PRO A 203 29.22 -14.33 21.94
C PRO A 203 29.68 -12.94 21.61
N LYS A 204 30.75 -12.81 20.82
CA LYS A 204 31.33 -11.52 20.44
C LYS A 204 30.37 -10.68 19.62
N TYR A 205 29.64 -11.30 18.69
CA TYR A 205 28.67 -10.60 17.87
C TYR A 205 27.45 -10.19 18.71
N THR A 206 26.86 -11.11 19.47
CA THR A 206 25.68 -10.87 20.30
C THR A 206 25.90 -9.73 21.28
N LEU A 207 27.01 -9.75 22.04
CA LEU A 207 27.32 -8.71 23.02
C LEU A 207 27.64 -7.35 22.35
N LYS A 208 28.29 -7.35 21.19
CA LYS A 208 28.52 -6.10 20.42
C LYS A 208 27.22 -5.53 19.86
N GLU A 209 26.27 -6.36 19.47
CA GLU A 209 24.98 -5.91 19.00
C GLU A 209 24.18 -5.25 20.12
N ILE A 210 24.15 -5.86 21.31
CA ILE A 210 23.56 -5.25 22.52
C ILE A 210 24.17 -3.87 22.81
N VAL A 211 25.50 -3.76 22.75
CA VAL A 211 26.19 -2.46 22.92
C VAL A 211 25.75 -1.45 21.88
N ARG A 212 25.69 -1.86 20.61
CA ARG A 212 25.28 -0.99 19.51
C ARG A 212 23.85 -0.47 19.67
N LEU A 213 22.91 -1.34 19.97
CA LEU A 213 21.51 -0.99 20.18
C LEU A 213 21.30 -0.12 21.41
N SER A 214 21.99 -0.41 22.51
CA SER A 214 21.94 0.41 23.73
C SER A 214 22.41 1.84 23.50
N LYS A 215 23.34 2.06 22.55
CA LYS A 215 23.80 3.41 22.14
C LYS A 215 22.76 4.16 21.28
N LEU A 216 21.81 3.45 20.66
CA LEU A 216 20.74 4.06 19.87
C LEU A 216 19.55 4.52 20.72
N THR A 217 19.49 4.11 21.98
CA THR A 217 18.46 4.55 22.91
C THR A 217 18.69 6.02 23.25
N PRO A 218 17.83 6.97 22.82
CA PRO A 218 18.12 8.38 23.00
C PRO A 218 18.03 8.83 24.45
N ASN A 219 18.71 9.92 24.71
CA ASN A 219 18.84 10.55 26.02
C ASN A 219 17.48 10.92 26.65
N ASP A 220 16.49 11.20 25.82
CA ASP A 220 15.18 11.65 26.26
C ASP A 220 14.24 10.49 26.67
N PHE A 221 14.60 9.24 26.30
CA PHE A 221 13.89 8.05 26.69
C PHE A 221 14.27 7.57 28.09
N VAL A 222 15.57 7.69 28.43
CA VAL A 222 16.14 7.36 29.75
C VAL A 222 16.34 8.65 30.53
N VAL A 223 15.69 8.81 31.68
CA VAL A 223 15.77 10.02 32.53
C VAL A 223 17.23 10.28 32.94
N ASN A 224 17.61 11.55 33.13
CA ASN A 224 18.99 12.02 33.34
C ASN A 224 19.86 11.21 34.33
N THR A 225 19.30 10.69 35.43
CA THR A 225 20.03 9.84 36.41
C THR A 225 20.33 8.44 35.85
N ASP A 226 19.46 7.90 35.02
CA ASP A 226 19.63 6.57 34.44
C ASP A 226 20.50 6.60 33.18
N LYS A 227 20.58 7.76 32.50
CA LYS A 227 21.47 7.98 31.36
C LYS A 227 22.93 7.77 31.69
N SER A 228 23.41 8.38 32.77
CA SER A 228 24.79 8.20 33.20
C SER A 228 25.10 6.75 33.55
N LYS A 229 24.15 6.07 34.16
CA LYS A 229 24.26 4.62 34.47
C LYS A 229 24.26 3.78 33.19
N LEU A 230 23.39 4.11 32.21
CA LEU A 230 23.35 3.45 30.92
C LEU A 230 24.67 3.59 30.18
N GLU A 231 25.20 4.82 30.04
CA GLU A 231 26.46 5.08 29.37
C GLU A 231 27.64 4.37 30.08
N ALA A 232 27.67 4.38 31.41
CA ALA A 232 28.67 3.68 32.19
C ALA A 232 28.60 2.16 32.01
N ALA A 233 27.40 1.58 32.06
CA ALA A 233 27.19 0.13 31.87
C ALA A 233 27.57 -0.30 30.45
N VAL A 234 27.16 0.46 29.43
CA VAL A 234 27.50 0.18 28.01
C VAL A 234 29.03 0.27 27.81
N LYS A 235 29.68 1.30 28.33
CA LYS A 235 31.15 1.47 28.25
C LYS A 235 31.89 0.34 28.94
N THR A 236 31.42 -0.07 30.12
CA THR A 236 32.02 -1.18 30.87
C THR A 236 31.81 -2.51 30.13
N LEU A 237 30.61 -2.78 29.62
CA LEU A 237 30.34 -3.98 28.81
C LEU A 237 31.27 -4.03 27.59
N GLU A 238 31.42 -2.92 26.86
CA GLU A 238 32.31 -2.82 25.69
C GLU A 238 33.75 -3.16 26.02
N SER A 239 34.23 -2.76 27.21
CA SER A 239 35.58 -3.02 27.65
C SER A 239 35.86 -4.48 28.09
N VAL A 240 34.83 -5.17 28.62
CA VAL A 240 34.99 -6.55 29.13
C VAL A 240 34.72 -7.63 28.08
N ILE A 241 33.97 -7.33 27.04
CA ILE A 241 33.66 -8.26 25.94
C ILE A 241 34.90 -9.00 25.40
N PRO A 242 36.04 -8.32 25.09
CA PRO A 242 37.20 -8.99 24.53
C PRO A 242 37.80 -10.06 25.45
N SER A 243 37.80 -9.84 26.77
CA SER A 243 38.35 -10.78 27.73
C SER A 243 37.38 -11.94 28.02
N ASP A 244 36.11 -11.64 28.27
CA ASP A 244 35.07 -12.64 28.52
C ASP A 244 34.87 -13.57 27.34
N CYS A 245 34.85 -13.06 26.12
CA CYS A 245 34.76 -13.87 24.91
C CYS A 245 35.96 -14.79 24.68
N LYS A 246 37.15 -14.39 25.13
CA LYS A 246 38.37 -15.23 25.09
C LYS A 246 38.34 -16.32 26.14
N SER A 247 37.95 -15.97 27.36
CA SER A 247 37.88 -16.90 28.50
C SER A 247 36.67 -17.83 28.50
N LYS A 248 35.62 -17.45 27.75
CA LYS A 248 34.26 -18.08 27.78
C LYS A 248 33.64 -18.08 29.17
N ASN A 249 34.02 -17.17 30.02
CA ASN A 249 33.55 -17.09 31.41
C ASN A 249 32.35 -16.17 31.57
N PHE A 250 32.24 -15.10 30.75
CA PHE A 250 31.15 -14.12 30.69
C PHE A 250 30.72 -13.49 32.03
N THR A 251 31.48 -13.63 33.12
CA THR A 251 31.07 -13.14 34.44
C THR A 251 30.92 -11.63 34.47
N ALA A 252 31.88 -10.91 33.90
CA ALA A 252 31.83 -9.45 33.84
C ALA A 252 30.77 -8.95 32.85
N SER A 253 30.63 -9.60 31.73
CA SER A 253 29.55 -9.31 30.76
C SER A 253 28.16 -9.57 31.37
N LYS A 254 27.96 -10.67 32.10
CA LYS A 254 26.71 -10.99 32.79
C LYS A 254 26.29 -9.87 33.75
N ALA A 255 27.19 -9.43 34.62
CA ALA A 255 26.90 -8.36 35.57
C ALA A 255 26.47 -7.06 34.88
N GLN A 256 27.10 -6.70 33.76
CA GLN A 256 26.73 -5.48 33.02
C GLN A 256 25.39 -5.67 32.24
N LEU A 257 25.11 -6.86 31.73
CA LEU A 257 23.83 -7.17 31.09
C LEU A 257 22.66 -7.08 32.07
N GLU A 258 22.83 -7.55 33.32
CA GLU A 258 21.81 -7.44 34.38
C GLU A 258 21.53 -5.96 34.74
N ILE A 259 22.56 -5.11 34.79
CA ILE A 259 22.38 -3.68 35.00
C ILE A 259 21.61 -3.04 33.83
N LEU A 260 21.99 -3.33 32.59
CA LEU A 260 21.31 -2.82 31.40
C LEU A 260 19.85 -3.31 31.33
N GLN A 261 19.58 -4.57 31.69
CA GLN A 261 18.23 -5.13 31.77
C GLN A 261 17.36 -4.31 32.72
N GLY A 262 17.86 -4.02 33.92
CA GLY A 262 17.14 -3.21 34.91
C GLY A 262 16.83 -1.81 34.39
N ILE A 263 17.79 -1.12 33.78
CA ILE A 263 17.60 0.24 33.24
C ILE A 263 16.56 0.24 32.11
N MET A 264 16.64 -0.70 31.17
CA MET A 264 15.68 -0.80 30.06
C MET A 264 14.28 -1.18 30.53
N THR A 265 14.16 -2.10 31.49
CA THR A 265 12.87 -2.48 32.08
C THR A 265 12.17 -1.28 32.75
N GLU A 266 12.91 -0.49 33.49
CA GLU A 266 12.34 0.70 34.15
C GLU A 266 11.99 1.80 33.14
N ALA A 267 12.79 1.98 32.07
CA ALA A 267 12.50 2.95 31.03
C ALA A 267 11.21 2.58 30.25
N LEU A 268 10.99 1.28 29.98
CA LEU A 268 9.82 0.79 29.26
C LEU A 268 8.50 0.82 30.06
N LYS A 269 8.56 0.96 31.39
CA LYS A 269 7.37 1.11 32.25
C LYS A 269 6.78 2.51 32.24
N LYS A 270 7.49 3.51 31.70
CA LYS A 270 7.03 4.91 31.70
C LYS A 270 5.87 5.10 30.75
N GLU A 271 4.92 5.95 31.14
CA GLU A 271 3.81 6.32 30.29
C GLU A 271 4.29 7.08 29.04
N LYS A 272 3.60 6.82 27.92
CA LYS A 272 3.84 7.49 26.66
C LYS A 272 3.47 8.97 26.76
N PRO A 273 4.36 9.93 26.39
CA PRO A 273 4.06 11.36 26.43
C PRO A 273 2.94 11.76 25.44
N ASP A 274 2.29 12.89 25.71
CA ASP A 274 1.41 13.54 24.74
C ASP A 274 2.24 14.34 23.73
N PHE A 275 2.59 13.69 22.63
CA PHE A 275 3.43 14.28 21.57
C PHE A 275 2.76 15.43 20.83
N PHE A 276 1.43 15.42 20.72
CA PHE A 276 0.70 16.50 20.11
C PHE A 276 0.89 17.81 20.90
N SER A 277 0.66 17.74 22.21
CA SER A 277 0.87 18.88 23.10
C SER A 277 2.32 19.33 23.13
N MET A 278 3.28 18.40 23.13
CA MET A 278 4.71 18.71 23.08
C MET A 278 5.11 19.43 21.81
N GLY A 279 4.63 18.95 20.64
CA GLY A 279 4.90 19.54 19.34
C GLY A 279 4.31 20.96 19.22
N TYR A 280 3.09 21.14 19.68
CA TYR A 280 2.40 22.43 19.73
C TYR A 280 3.20 23.45 20.59
N TYR A 281 3.57 23.06 21.80
CA TYR A 281 4.34 23.92 22.69
C TYR A 281 5.71 24.28 22.10
N ALA A 282 6.43 23.29 21.53
CA ALA A 282 7.75 23.53 20.91
C ALA A 282 7.64 24.50 19.73
N GLN A 283 6.59 24.43 18.93
CA GLN A 283 6.35 25.31 17.78
C GLN A 283 6.13 26.76 18.22
N PHE A 284 5.31 27.00 19.25
CA PHE A 284 4.87 28.34 19.61
C PHE A 284 5.69 29.01 20.73
N SER A 285 6.29 28.23 21.64
CA SER A 285 7.16 28.78 22.68
C SER A 285 8.62 28.98 22.21
N GLY A 286 9.04 28.33 21.11
CA GLY A 286 10.42 28.26 20.68
C GLY A 286 11.33 27.44 21.62
N LYS A 287 10.77 26.76 22.62
CA LYS A 287 11.49 25.95 23.60
C LYS A 287 11.27 24.48 23.35
N SER A 288 12.32 23.66 23.50
CA SER A 288 12.16 22.21 23.49
C SER A 288 11.50 21.74 24.79
N VAL A 289 10.56 20.82 24.68
CA VAL A 289 9.91 20.17 25.83
C VAL A 289 10.65 18.87 26.11
N PRO A 290 11.20 18.68 27.31
CA PRO A 290 11.78 17.40 27.68
C PRO A 290 10.72 16.30 27.69
N VAL A 291 10.99 15.13 27.14
CA VAL A 291 10.10 13.96 27.17
C VAL A 291 9.77 13.52 28.59
N SER A 292 10.60 13.93 29.55
CA SER A 292 10.41 13.70 30.99
C SER A 292 9.47 14.69 31.69
N MET A 293 8.91 15.69 30.98
CA MET A 293 7.99 16.67 31.59
C MET A 293 6.71 15.97 32.04
N PRO A 294 6.24 16.17 33.28
CA PRO A 294 4.97 15.62 33.75
C PRO A 294 3.81 16.08 32.88
N ILE A 295 2.90 15.14 32.55
CA ILE A 295 1.73 15.42 31.68
C ILE A 295 0.88 16.55 32.26
N ASP A 296 0.70 16.62 33.57
CA ASP A 296 -0.07 17.68 34.23
C ASP A 296 0.55 19.07 34.06
N GLU A 297 1.88 19.16 34.09
CA GLU A 297 2.59 20.41 33.87
C GLU A 297 2.50 20.82 32.39
N LEU A 298 2.65 19.87 31.48
CA LEU A 298 2.47 20.09 30.05
C LEU A 298 1.04 20.55 29.75
N ASN A 299 0.02 19.88 30.29
CA ASN A 299 -1.39 20.25 30.13
C ASN A 299 -1.71 21.65 30.67
N LYS A 300 -1.11 22.03 31.80
CA LYS A 300 -1.27 23.37 32.36
C LYS A 300 -0.68 24.45 31.46
N MET A 301 0.48 24.19 30.90
CA MET A 301 1.11 25.10 29.94
C MET A 301 0.30 25.19 28.64
N MET A 302 -0.24 24.05 28.18
CA MET A 302 -1.03 23.95 26.95
C MET A 302 -2.37 24.67 27.01
N ARG A 303 -3.08 24.68 28.16
CA ARG A 303 -4.37 25.38 28.29
C ARG A 303 -4.29 26.84 27.87
N THR A 304 -3.16 27.50 28.16
CA THR A 304 -2.93 28.91 27.80
C THR A 304 -2.77 29.11 26.28
N TYR A 305 -2.29 28.08 25.54
CA TYR A 305 -2.06 28.17 24.09
C TYR A 305 -3.19 27.58 23.23
N LEU A 306 -4.00 26.66 23.79
CA LEU A 306 -5.11 26.04 23.07
C LEU A 306 -6.35 26.95 22.96
N GLU A 307 -6.55 27.88 23.93
CA GLU A 307 -7.68 28.82 23.90
C GLU A 307 -7.54 29.89 22.80
N GLU A 308 -6.30 30.18 22.32
CA GLU A 308 -6.02 31.10 21.21
C GLU A 308 -5.40 30.36 19.99
N SER A 309 -5.78 29.12 19.75
CA SER A 309 -5.05 28.28 18.81
C SER A 309 -5.34 28.60 17.34
N PHE A 310 -4.30 28.82 16.55
CA PHE A 310 -4.38 28.92 15.08
C PHE A 310 -5.06 27.68 14.44
N LEU A 311 -5.10 26.52 15.14
CA LEU A 311 -5.74 25.30 14.65
C LEU A 311 -7.26 25.47 14.51
N ASN A 312 -7.92 26.16 15.45
CA ASN A 312 -9.35 26.46 15.34
C ASN A 312 -9.61 27.32 14.11
N GLU A 313 -8.80 28.37 13.93
CA GLU A 313 -8.89 29.26 12.78
C GLU A 313 -8.59 28.52 11.46
N PHE A 314 -7.58 27.64 11.43
CA PHE A 314 -7.28 26.79 10.29
C PHE A 314 -8.46 25.86 9.96
N CYS A 315 -9.06 25.21 10.97
CA CYS A 315 -10.23 24.32 10.78
C CYS A 315 -11.45 25.07 10.26
N GLU A 316 -11.71 26.28 10.76
CA GLU A 316 -12.81 27.13 10.27
C GLU A 316 -12.61 27.52 8.80
N GLU A 317 -11.43 28.00 8.43
CA GLU A 317 -11.13 28.40 7.04
C GLU A 317 -11.07 27.15 6.11
N ALA A 318 -10.58 26.00 6.58
CA ALA A 318 -10.63 24.76 5.86
C ALA A 318 -12.08 24.28 5.61
N SER A 319 -12.95 24.38 6.63
CA SER A 319 -14.37 24.05 6.49
C SER A 319 -15.09 24.93 5.47
N LYS A 320 -14.78 26.23 5.47
CA LYS A 320 -15.31 27.18 4.46
C LYS A 320 -14.81 26.80 3.05
N ALA A 321 -13.52 26.47 2.93
CA ALA A 321 -12.92 26.03 1.67
C ALA A 321 -13.55 24.74 1.13
N LEU A 322 -13.77 23.74 2.00
CA LEU A 322 -14.46 22.49 1.64
C LEU A 322 -15.89 22.75 1.17
N SER A 323 -16.65 23.60 1.88
CA SER A 323 -18.01 23.97 1.48
C SER A 323 -18.04 24.70 0.13
N PHE A 324 -17.09 25.62 -0.11
CA PHE A 324 -16.95 26.33 -1.38
C PHE A 324 -16.61 25.36 -2.52
N SER A 325 -15.61 24.50 -2.33
CA SER A 325 -15.16 23.52 -3.33
C SER A 325 -16.28 22.55 -3.72
N ALA A 326 -17.00 22.02 -2.72
CA ALA A 326 -18.15 21.13 -2.96
C ALA A 326 -19.25 21.80 -3.79
N LYS A 327 -19.58 23.07 -3.51
CA LYS A 327 -20.56 23.84 -4.29
C LYS A 327 -20.12 24.07 -5.72
N GLU A 328 -18.84 24.43 -5.93
CA GLU A 328 -18.27 24.60 -7.27
C GLU A 328 -18.20 23.28 -8.04
N SER A 329 -17.80 22.19 -7.39
CA SER A 329 -17.82 20.84 -7.97
C SER A 329 -19.25 20.45 -8.40
N ALA A 330 -20.24 20.66 -7.54
CA ALA A 330 -21.64 20.37 -7.87
C ALA A 330 -22.18 21.21 -9.04
N ARG A 331 -21.82 22.49 -9.12
CA ARG A 331 -22.15 23.32 -10.28
C ARG A 331 -21.56 22.74 -11.56
N LYS A 332 -20.29 22.38 -11.53
CA LYS A 332 -19.57 21.80 -12.67
C LYS A 332 -20.06 20.38 -13.02
N LYS A 333 -20.50 19.56 -12.05
CA LYS A 333 -21.15 18.28 -12.32
C LYS A 333 -22.43 18.45 -13.13
N LYS A 334 -23.25 19.49 -12.85
CA LYS A 334 -24.43 19.82 -13.67
C LYS A 334 -24.02 20.18 -15.10
N GLU A 335 -23.01 21.05 -15.27
CA GLU A 335 -22.49 21.42 -16.59
C GLU A 335 -21.95 20.18 -17.34
N ALA A 336 -21.26 19.25 -16.64
CA ALA A 336 -20.77 18.02 -17.24
C ALA A 336 -21.90 17.09 -17.70
N ILE A 337 -22.99 16.98 -16.95
CA ILE A 337 -24.21 16.24 -17.38
C ILE A 337 -24.77 16.84 -18.67
N ASP A 338 -24.86 18.18 -18.76
CA ASP A 338 -25.36 18.86 -19.96
C ASP A 338 -24.44 18.61 -21.16
N VAL A 339 -23.12 18.69 -20.97
CA VAL A 339 -22.11 18.39 -22.02
C VAL A 339 -22.18 16.94 -22.48
N ILE A 340 -22.31 15.99 -21.55
CA ILE A 340 -22.49 14.56 -21.86
C ILE A 340 -23.78 14.37 -22.67
N SER A 341 -24.89 14.94 -22.22
CA SER A 341 -26.19 14.82 -22.88
C SER A 341 -26.17 15.39 -24.30
N ALA A 342 -25.54 16.54 -24.50
CA ALA A 342 -25.42 17.20 -25.81
C ALA A 342 -24.55 16.43 -26.83
N ASN A 343 -23.59 15.65 -26.37
CA ASN A 343 -22.67 14.89 -27.24
C ASN A 343 -23.01 13.40 -27.33
N ARG A 344 -23.96 12.93 -26.53
CA ARG A 344 -24.33 11.52 -26.41
C ARG A 344 -24.78 10.89 -27.72
N SER A 345 -25.55 11.61 -28.53
CA SER A 345 -26.09 11.12 -29.82
C SER A 345 -25.01 10.62 -30.78
N ILE A 346 -23.76 11.10 -30.64
CA ILE A 346 -22.61 10.65 -31.43
C ILE A 346 -22.25 9.20 -31.07
N PHE A 347 -22.34 8.84 -29.78
CA PHE A 347 -22.00 7.52 -29.26
C PHE A 347 -23.19 6.55 -29.29
N ASP A 348 -24.42 7.06 -29.39
CA ASP A 348 -25.62 6.24 -29.55
C ASP A 348 -25.82 5.78 -31.01
N SER A 349 -25.08 6.34 -31.98
CA SER A 349 -25.15 5.91 -33.37
C SER A 349 -24.46 4.56 -33.60
N ASP A 350 -24.94 3.77 -34.58
CA ASP A 350 -24.37 2.47 -34.94
C ASP A 350 -23.01 2.57 -35.66
N SER A 351 -22.71 3.72 -36.24
CA SER A 351 -21.44 3.97 -36.92
C SER A 351 -20.73 5.18 -36.37
N TRP A 352 -19.53 4.99 -35.85
CA TRP A 352 -18.72 6.06 -35.30
C TRP A 352 -17.77 6.64 -36.33
N ASP A 353 -17.77 7.98 -36.44
CA ASP A 353 -16.74 8.72 -37.16
C ASP A 353 -15.61 9.13 -36.22
N VAL A 354 -14.36 8.88 -36.64
CA VAL A 354 -13.15 9.10 -35.83
C VAL A 354 -13.07 10.54 -35.30
N LYS A 355 -13.34 11.53 -36.18
CA LYS A 355 -13.20 12.94 -35.83
C LYS A 355 -14.27 13.39 -34.85
N SER A 356 -15.53 13.09 -35.17
CA SER A 356 -16.68 13.44 -34.33
C SER A 356 -16.62 12.82 -32.95
N CYS A 357 -16.28 11.52 -32.85
CA CYS A 357 -16.11 10.83 -31.57
C CYS A 357 -14.98 11.41 -30.74
N LYS A 358 -13.83 11.73 -31.36
CA LYS A 358 -12.70 12.32 -30.66
C LYS A 358 -13.00 13.71 -30.12
N GLU A 359 -13.64 14.56 -30.92
CA GLU A 359 -14.04 15.91 -30.50
C GLU A 359 -15.08 15.89 -29.37
N ALA A 360 -16.07 14.97 -29.46
CA ALA A 360 -17.09 14.79 -28.43
C ALA A 360 -16.48 14.27 -27.12
N ALA A 361 -15.61 13.27 -27.20
CA ALA A 361 -14.93 12.74 -26.03
C ALA A 361 -14.07 13.80 -25.32
N GLU A 362 -13.29 14.58 -26.05
CA GLU A 362 -12.46 15.64 -25.43
C GLU A 362 -13.30 16.71 -24.74
N LYS A 363 -14.45 17.10 -25.28
CA LYS A 363 -15.38 18.01 -24.60
C LYS A 363 -15.92 17.42 -23.30
N MET A 364 -16.34 16.15 -23.33
CA MET A 364 -16.82 15.45 -22.14
C MET A 364 -15.70 15.28 -21.09
N ILE A 365 -14.50 14.89 -21.51
CA ILE A 365 -13.34 14.75 -20.63
C ILE A 365 -13.05 16.08 -19.92
N GLN A 366 -12.96 17.19 -20.65
CA GLN A 366 -12.72 18.51 -20.06
C GLN A 366 -13.79 18.90 -19.03
N ALA A 367 -15.06 18.62 -19.32
CA ALA A 367 -16.16 18.93 -18.41
C ALA A 367 -16.10 18.05 -17.15
N VAL A 368 -15.82 16.74 -17.30
CA VAL A 368 -15.70 15.80 -16.18
C VAL A 368 -14.48 16.11 -15.32
N GLU A 369 -13.30 16.33 -15.90
CA GLU A 369 -12.10 16.70 -15.16
C GLU A 369 -12.27 18.02 -14.38
N ALA A 370 -12.98 18.99 -14.97
CA ALA A 370 -13.29 20.25 -14.31
C ALA A 370 -14.28 20.10 -13.14
N SER A 371 -15.10 19.05 -13.12
CA SER A 371 -16.09 18.80 -12.07
C SER A 371 -15.54 18.07 -10.84
N ILE A 372 -14.32 17.51 -10.93
CA ILE A 372 -13.67 16.82 -9.81
C ILE A 372 -13.32 17.84 -8.73
N ASP A 373 -13.71 17.55 -7.49
CA ASP A 373 -13.34 18.38 -6.34
C ASP A 373 -11.83 18.22 -6.07
N PRO A 374 -11.02 19.29 -6.17
CA PRO A 374 -9.57 19.19 -6.05
C PRO A 374 -9.08 18.84 -4.65
N ILE A 375 -9.88 19.14 -3.61
CA ILE A 375 -9.52 18.89 -2.20
C ILE A 375 -10.26 17.70 -1.60
N GLU A 376 -10.99 16.94 -2.40
CA GLU A 376 -11.63 15.71 -1.96
C GLU A 376 -10.60 14.61 -1.73
N ILE A 377 -10.63 14.01 -0.52
CA ILE A 377 -9.68 12.97 -0.10
C ILE A 377 -10.01 11.65 -0.80
N HIS A 378 -11.30 11.32 -0.88
CA HIS A 378 -11.79 10.12 -1.54
C HIS A 378 -12.12 10.46 -2.99
N LYS A 379 -11.19 10.13 -3.90
CA LYS A 379 -11.36 10.42 -5.33
C LYS A 379 -12.55 9.64 -5.88
N ASP A 380 -13.43 10.35 -6.57
CA ASP A 380 -14.50 9.72 -7.35
C ASP A 380 -13.88 8.86 -8.47
N GLY A 381 -13.94 7.53 -8.29
CA GLY A 381 -13.31 6.58 -9.20
C GLY A 381 -13.83 6.66 -10.63
N LEU A 382 -15.13 6.95 -10.82
CA LEU A 382 -15.73 7.08 -12.14
C LEU A 382 -15.27 8.35 -12.87
N ALA A 383 -15.34 9.50 -12.22
CA ALA A 383 -14.88 10.76 -12.79
C ALA A 383 -13.36 10.75 -13.06
N TRP A 384 -12.59 10.22 -12.12
CA TRP A 384 -11.12 10.17 -12.22
C TRP A 384 -10.62 9.26 -13.35
N THR A 385 -11.30 8.11 -13.60
CA THR A 385 -10.90 7.17 -14.65
C THR A 385 -11.58 7.43 -15.99
N PHE A 386 -12.53 8.35 -16.04
CA PHE A 386 -13.37 8.61 -17.24
C PHE A 386 -12.55 8.88 -18.49
N ALA A 387 -11.58 9.79 -18.42
CA ALA A 387 -10.73 10.16 -19.56
C ALA A 387 -9.96 8.96 -20.14
N GLY A 388 -9.36 8.15 -19.26
CA GLY A 388 -8.65 6.94 -19.65
C GLY A 388 -9.59 5.90 -20.26
N SER A 389 -10.76 5.69 -19.65
CA SER A 389 -11.73 4.69 -20.10
C SER A 389 -12.31 5.00 -21.47
N ILE A 390 -12.76 6.24 -21.70
CA ILE A 390 -13.36 6.63 -22.99
C ILE A 390 -12.34 6.61 -24.12
N ARG A 391 -11.10 7.08 -23.87
CA ARG A 391 -10.02 7.02 -24.87
C ARG A 391 -9.64 5.58 -25.22
N ALA A 392 -9.51 4.72 -24.23
CA ALA A 392 -9.19 3.29 -24.45
C ALA A 392 -10.26 2.58 -25.28
N SER A 393 -11.55 2.79 -24.96
CA SER A 393 -12.65 2.20 -25.74
C SER A 393 -12.69 2.72 -27.18
N GLN A 394 -12.41 4.01 -27.40
CA GLN A 394 -12.30 4.54 -28.77
C GLN A 394 -11.14 3.93 -29.54
N GLU A 395 -9.97 3.82 -28.93
CA GLU A 395 -8.80 3.16 -29.55
C GLU A 395 -9.08 1.69 -29.88
N HIS A 396 -9.75 0.98 -29.00
CA HIS A 396 -10.15 -0.41 -29.22
C HIS A 396 -11.17 -0.53 -30.36
N TYR A 397 -12.16 0.37 -30.42
CA TYR A 397 -13.17 0.36 -31.49
C TYR A 397 -12.52 0.63 -32.85
N PHE A 398 -11.81 1.75 -33.01
CA PHE A 398 -11.21 2.14 -34.30
C PHE A 398 -10.08 1.19 -34.70
N GLY A 399 -9.21 0.78 -33.78
CA GLY A 399 -8.22 -0.25 -34.02
C GLY A 399 -8.84 -1.63 -34.32
N GLY A 400 -10.01 -1.89 -33.74
CA GLY A 400 -10.83 -3.09 -33.98
C GLY A 400 -11.33 -3.18 -35.42
N ILE A 401 -11.73 -2.06 -36.02
CA ILE A 401 -12.17 -2.02 -37.43
C ILE A 401 -11.07 -2.55 -38.35
N ASP A 402 -9.83 -2.11 -38.18
CA ASP A 402 -8.72 -2.55 -39.01
C ASP A 402 -8.30 -4.00 -38.71
N LYS A 403 -8.36 -4.40 -37.45
CA LYS A 403 -8.15 -5.80 -37.05
C LYS A 403 -9.22 -6.73 -37.65
N ASN A 404 -10.48 -6.31 -37.67
CA ASN A 404 -11.59 -7.08 -38.25
C ASN A 404 -11.44 -7.18 -39.77
N LYS A 405 -11.06 -6.09 -40.49
CA LYS A 405 -10.74 -6.15 -41.91
C LYS A 405 -9.60 -7.14 -42.21
N ALA A 406 -8.56 -7.16 -41.38
CA ALA A 406 -7.45 -8.11 -41.52
C ALA A 406 -7.89 -9.55 -41.21
N ALA A 407 -8.70 -9.74 -40.17
CA ALA A 407 -9.26 -11.04 -39.77
C ALA A 407 -10.18 -11.60 -40.88
N ALA A 408 -11.06 -10.80 -41.43
CA ALA A 408 -11.96 -11.20 -42.52
C ALA A 408 -11.17 -11.63 -43.78
N LYS A 409 -10.13 -10.88 -44.17
CA LYS A 409 -9.25 -11.28 -45.27
C LYS A 409 -8.54 -12.62 -45.00
N LYS A 410 -8.05 -12.82 -43.78
CA LYS A 410 -7.41 -14.08 -43.36
C LYS A 410 -8.40 -15.23 -43.34
N HIS A 411 -9.59 -15.01 -42.79
CA HIS A 411 -10.67 -15.98 -42.78
C HIS A 411 -11.04 -16.43 -44.20
N ALA A 412 -11.31 -15.49 -45.10
CA ALA A 412 -11.70 -15.81 -46.49
C ALA A 412 -10.58 -16.64 -47.21
N LYS A 413 -9.31 -16.31 -47.00
CA LYS A 413 -8.18 -17.06 -47.53
C LYS A 413 -8.10 -18.49 -46.96
N GLN A 414 -8.31 -18.62 -45.66
CA GLN A 414 -8.28 -19.92 -44.99
C GLN A 414 -9.51 -20.77 -45.36
N GLN A 415 -10.70 -20.17 -45.40
CA GLN A 415 -11.94 -20.84 -45.79
C GLN A 415 -11.79 -21.42 -47.21
N LYS A 416 -11.36 -20.61 -48.18
CA LYS A 416 -11.12 -21.08 -49.53
C LYS A 416 -10.12 -22.25 -49.62
N LYS A 417 -9.10 -22.23 -48.76
CA LYS A 417 -8.11 -23.34 -48.68
C LYS A 417 -8.72 -24.57 -48.02
N TYR A 418 -9.53 -24.39 -46.99
CA TYR A 418 -10.26 -25.43 -46.27
C TYR A 418 -11.24 -26.16 -47.25
N ASP A 419 -12.07 -25.39 -47.97
CA ASP A 419 -13.04 -25.90 -48.92
C ASP A 419 -12.39 -26.67 -50.07
N ASN A 420 -11.27 -26.17 -50.61
CA ASN A 420 -10.49 -26.83 -51.62
C ASN A 420 -9.87 -28.17 -51.15
N LEU A 421 -9.48 -28.29 -49.91
CA LEU A 421 -8.95 -29.53 -49.34
C LEU A 421 -10.06 -30.54 -49.09
N THR A 422 -11.19 -30.08 -48.59
CA THR A 422 -12.40 -30.89 -48.33
C THR A 422 -12.98 -31.43 -49.66
N ALA A 423 -13.02 -30.60 -50.70
CA ALA A 423 -13.45 -31.02 -52.04
C ALA A 423 -12.54 -32.09 -52.67
N LYS A 424 -11.28 -32.16 -52.22
CA LYS A 424 -10.30 -33.20 -52.64
C LYS A 424 -10.28 -34.42 -51.71
N GLY A 425 -11.27 -34.55 -50.80
CA GLY A 425 -11.39 -35.67 -49.86
C GLY A 425 -10.34 -35.65 -48.73
N LYS A 426 -9.63 -34.55 -48.53
CA LYS A 426 -8.65 -34.38 -47.44
C LYS A 426 -9.31 -33.63 -46.28
N GLN A 427 -9.32 -34.20 -45.08
CA GLN A 427 -9.76 -33.49 -43.86
C GLN A 427 -8.63 -32.62 -43.31
N PRO A 428 -8.80 -31.26 -43.27
CA PRO A 428 -7.82 -30.39 -42.66
C PRO A 428 -7.74 -30.60 -41.14
N THR A 429 -6.53 -30.68 -40.59
CA THR A 429 -6.27 -30.81 -39.15
C THR A 429 -6.33 -29.47 -38.39
N TRP A 430 -6.59 -28.36 -39.06
CA TRP A 430 -6.65 -27.01 -38.52
C TRP A 430 -8.05 -26.40 -38.70
N LYS A 431 -8.43 -25.49 -37.80
CA LYS A 431 -9.69 -24.74 -37.86
C LYS A 431 -9.49 -23.39 -38.56
N VAL A 432 -10.48 -22.93 -39.30
CA VAL A 432 -10.51 -21.59 -39.88
C VAL A 432 -10.60 -20.57 -38.76
N THR A 433 -9.79 -19.53 -38.78
CA THR A 433 -9.84 -18.45 -37.78
C THR A 433 -11.13 -17.65 -37.92
N PRO A 434 -11.72 -17.10 -36.85
CA PRO A 434 -12.91 -16.26 -36.93
C PRO A 434 -12.76 -15.09 -37.91
N SER A 435 -13.85 -14.67 -38.52
CA SER A 435 -13.91 -13.51 -39.42
C SER A 435 -13.81 -12.16 -38.68
N THR A 436 -14.16 -12.15 -37.41
CA THR A 436 -14.09 -11.00 -36.50
C THR A 436 -13.02 -11.24 -35.44
N ALA A 437 -12.20 -10.23 -35.16
CA ALA A 437 -11.15 -10.26 -34.12
C ALA A 437 -11.54 -9.44 -32.87
N VAL A 438 -12.39 -8.44 -33.05
CA VAL A 438 -12.85 -7.52 -31.99
C VAL A 438 -14.36 -7.35 -32.16
N ASP A 439 -15.10 -7.45 -31.07
CA ASP A 439 -16.50 -7.13 -31.01
C ASP A 439 -16.67 -5.60 -30.92
N LEU A 440 -17.09 -4.99 -32.01
CA LEU A 440 -17.23 -3.53 -32.08
C LEU A 440 -18.49 -3.04 -31.37
N GLU A 441 -19.54 -3.83 -31.34
CA GLU A 441 -20.79 -3.52 -30.65
C GLU A 441 -20.54 -3.46 -29.13
N LEU A 442 -19.81 -4.43 -28.60
CA LEU A 442 -19.40 -4.43 -27.19
C LEU A 442 -18.59 -3.16 -26.81
N GLU A 443 -17.69 -2.69 -27.67
CA GLU A 443 -16.92 -1.46 -27.40
C GLU A 443 -17.81 -0.20 -27.43
N GLN A 444 -18.84 -0.19 -28.27
CA GLN A 444 -19.84 0.87 -28.28
C GLN A 444 -20.68 0.84 -27.00
N ASP A 445 -21.13 -0.32 -26.59
CA ASP A 445 -21.94 -0.50 -25.38
C ASP A 445 -21.14 -0.16 -24.11
N ASN A 446 -19.85 -0.48 -24.07
CA ASN A 446 -18.96 -0.07 -22.97
C ASN A 446 -18.94 1.47 -22.79
N VAL A 447 -18.89 2.24 -23.89
CA VAL A 447 -18.92 3.71 -23.80
C VAL A 447 -20.33 4.20 -23.40
N ARG A 448 -21.37 3.64 -23.96
CA ARG A 448 -22.77 3.99 -23.59
C ARG A 448 -23.01 3.75 -22.09
N GLU A 449 -22.58 2.60 -21.60
CA GLU A 449 -22.69 2.23 -20.18
C GLU A 449 -21.85 3.16 -19.29
N LEU A 450 -20.62 3.48 -19.68
CA LEU A 450 -19.76 4.42 -18.96
C LEU A 450 -20.45 5.79 -18.81
N LEU A 451 -21.05 6.32 -19.91
CA LEU A 451 -21.77 7.58 -19.90
C LEU A 451 -23.03 7.53 -19.02
N ASN A 452 -23.77 6.44 -19.06
CA ASN A 452 -24.94 6.21 -18.20
C ASN A 452 -24.53 6.23 -16.72
N ARG A 453 -23.58 5.39 -16.35
CA ARG A 453 -23.12 5.25 -14.96
C ARG A 453 -22.61 6.57 -14.40
N LEU A 454 -21.79 7.31 -15.16
CA LEU A 454 -21.28 8.61 -14.71
C LEU A 454 -22.42 9.64 -14.54
N THR A 455 -23.38 9.66 -15.47
CA THR A 455 -24.51 10.58 -15.38
C THR A 455 -25.41 10.27 -14.19
N GLU A 456 -25.69 9.00 -13.91
CA GLU A 456 -26.46 8.59 -12.75
C GLU A 456 -25.74 8.88 -11.44
N HIS A 457 -24.47 8.55 -11.35
CA HIS A 457 -23.62 8.85 -10.21
C HIS A 457 -23.61 10.37 -9.89
N TYR A 458 -23.46 11.23 -10.91
CA TYR A 458 -23.51 12.67 -10.70
C TYR A 458 -24.88 13.17 -10.24
N LYS A 459 -25.97 12.53 -10.67
CA LYS A 459 -27.32 12.87 -10.18
C LYS A 459 -27.50 12.47 -8.72
N GLU A 460 -26.98 11.32 -8.31
CA GLU A 460 -26.99 10.86 -6.92
C GLU A 460 -26.19 11.81 -6.03
N ASP A 461 -24.95 12.16 -6.40
CA ASP A 461 -24.11 13.11 -5.69
C ASP A 461 -24.79 14.47 -5.51
N LEU A 462 -25.47 14.96 -6.57
CA LEU A 462 -26.21 16.24 -6.52
C LEU A 462 -27.44 16.20 -5.63
N ALA A 463 -28.06 15.05 -5.44
CA ALA A 463 -29.19 14.87 -4.54
C ALA A 463 -28.74 14.87 -3.07
N GLU A 464 -27.59 14.26 -2.77
CA GLU A 464 -27.02 14.13 -1.43
C GLU A 464 -26.30 15.42 -0.94
N GLN A 465 -26.02 16.36 -1.84
CA GLN A 465 -25.21 17.55 -1.55
C GLN A 465 -25.71 18.40 -0.36
N ASN A 466 -27.00 18.42 -0.09
CA ASN A 466 -27.59 19.23 1.00
C ASN A 466 -27.42 18.60 2.40
N GLU A 467 -27.00 17.34 2.49
CA GLU A 467 -26.83 16.58 3.73
C GLU A 467 -25.36 16.50 4.21
N VAL A 468 -24.44 17.18 3.51
CA VAL A 468 -23.00 17.09 3.78
C VAL A 468 -22.62 17.79 5.07
N ASP A 469 -22.09 17.05 6.04
CA ASP A 469 -21.49 17.57 7.27
C ASP A 469 -20.03 18.01 7.04
N PHE A 470 -19.84 19.32 6.83
CA PHE A 470 -18.50 19.89 6.60
C PHE A 470 -17.61 19.86 7.85
N ALA A 471 -18.17 19.79 9.08
CA ALA A 471 -17.37 19.61 10.27
C ALA A 471 -16.74 18.20 10.31
N LYS A 472 -17.50 17.19 9.89
CA LYS A 472 -17.01 15.83 9.74
C LYS A 472 -15.95 15.75 8.61
N LYS A 473 -16.21 16.32 7.43
CA LYS A 473 -15.23 16.37 6.32
C LYS A 473 -13.94 17.10 6.71
N THR A 474 -14.01 18.14 7.53
CA THR A 474 -12.82 18.84 8.03
C THR A 474 -12.00 17.93 8.95
N LYS A 475 -12.63 17.16 9.82
CA LYS A 475 -11.91 16.17 10.66
C LYS A 475 -11.23 15.11 9.81
N GLU A 476 -11.91 14.56 8.82
CA GLU A 476 -11.35 13.59 7.88
C GLU A 476 -10.14 14.17 7.11
N LEU A 477 -10.22 15.44 6.69
CA LEU A 477 -9.11 16.15 6.06
C LEU A 477 -7.90 16.29 7.02
N ILE A 478 -8.13 16.64 8.29
CA ILE A 478 -7.06 16.72 9.30
C ILE A 478 -6.43 15.33 9.54
N GLU A 479 -7.23 14.29 9.64
CA GLU A 479 -6.74 12.91 9.78
C GLU A 479 -5.91 12.49 8.57
N PHE A 480 -6.36 12.80 7.36
CA PHE A 480 -5.60 12.57 6.14
C PHE A 480 -4.23 13.28 6.15
N PHE A 481 -4.17 14.54 6.58
CA PHE A 481 -2.90 15.25 6.73
C PHE A 481 -2.01 14.59 7.76
N ARG A 482 -2.56 14.19 8.90
CA ARG A 482 -1.82 13.51 9.98
C ARG A 482 -1.25 12.17 9.53
N GLU A 483 -2.03 11.35 8.84
CA GLU A 483 -1.57 10.08 8.27
C GLU A 483 -0.44 10.29 7.25
N ASN A 484 -0.58 11.27 6.36
CA ASN A 484 0.45 11.59 5.38
C ASN A 484 1.69 12.21 6.02
N ALA A 485 1.57 13.05 7.04
CA ALA A 485 2.70 13.57 7.79
C ALA A 485 3.43 12.44 8.54
N SER A 486 2.68 11.54 9.19
CA SER A 486 3.23 10.34 9.82
C SER A 486 3.97 9.46 8.81
N GLY A 487 3.35 9.16 7.67
CA GLY A 487 3.99 8.39 6.60
C GLY A 487 5.25 9.05 6.03
N ALA A 488 5.28 10.39 5.96
CA ALA A 488 6.43 11.14 5.45
C ALA A 488 7.60 11.19 6.45
N VAL A 489 7.34 11.21 7.75
CA VAL A 489 8.36 11.25 8.81
C VAL A 489 8.85 9.84 9.15
N SER A 490 7.96 8.86 9.14
CA SER A 490 8.27 7.48 9.54
C SER A 490 9.40 6.89 8.69
N ARG A 491 10.55 6.70 9.32
CA ARG A 491 11.71 6.04 8.70
C ARG A 491 11.74 4.60 9.16
N VAL A 492 11.56 3.69 8.22
CA VAL A 492 11.87 2.28 8.49
C VAL A 492 13.40 2.17 8.58
N THR A 493 13.94 2.09 9.80
CA THR A 493 15.36 1.87 10.04
C THR A 493 15.70 0.39 9.85
N LYS A 494 16.99 0.07 9.74
CA LYS A 494 17.42 -1.35 9.65
C LYS A 494 17.09 -2.11 10.94
N GLU A 495 17.13 -1.43 12.05
CA GLU A 495 16.84 -1.96 13.38
C GLU A 495 15.35 -2.29 13.50
N MET A 496 14.45 -1.37 13.16
CA MET A 496 13.01 -1.60 13.12
C MET A 496 12.64 -2.74 12.15
N ALA A 497 13.22 -2.73 10.95
CA ALA A 497 12.98 -3.79 9.97
C ALA A 497 13.47 -5.16 10.47
N LYS A 498 14.61 -5.21 11.16
CA LYS A 498 15.15 -6.43 11.76
C LYS A 498 14.25 -6.92 12.89
N TYR A 499 13.83 -6.04 13.80
CA TYR A 499 12.92 -6.38 14.89
C TYR A 499 11.60 -6.95 14.35
N LYS A 500 10.95 -6.24 13.42
CA LYS A 500 9.73 -6.72 12.77
C LYS A 500 9.93 -8.06 12.04
N ALA A 501 11.07 -8.25 11.37
CA ALA A 501 11.39 -9.51 10.71
C ALA A 501 11.57 -10.68 11.69
N LEU A 502 12.19 -10.45 12.85
CA LEU A 502 12.34 -11.46 13.90
C LEU A 502 10.98 -11.84 14.48
N LYS A 503 10.13 -10.83 14.76
CA LYS A 503 8.78 -11.04 15.26
C LYS A 503 7.92 -11.83 14.28
N LEU A 504 7.95 -11.47 12.99
CA LEU A 504 7.24 -12.21 11.95
C LEU A 504 7.73 -13.68 11.82
N LEU A 505 9.04 -13.92 11.96
CA LEU A 505 9.56 -15.29 11.96
C LEU A 505 9.06 -16.10 13.16
N GLU A 506 8.88 -15.46 14.31
CA GLU A 506 8.32 -16.09 15.50
C GLU A 506 6.82 -16.37 15.32
N GLU A 507 6.05 -15.39 14.85
CA GLU A 507 4.60 -15.50 14.58
C GLU A 507 4.29 -16.63 13.58
N VAL A 508 5.12 -16.81 12.55
CA VAL A 508 4.97 -17.94 11.62
C VAL A 508 5.53 -19.26 12.19
N GLY A 509 5.93 -19.31 13.47
CA GLY A 509 6.38 -20.50 14.15
C GLY A 509 7.77 -21.00 13.72
N ILE A 510 8.68 -20.11 13.34
CA ILE A 510 10.10 -20.45 13.11
C ILE A 510 10.83 -20.44 14.45
N SER A 511 11.30 -21.60 14.91
CA SER A 511 12.14 -21.73 16.10
C SER A 511 13.49 -21.04 15.92
N GLU A 512 14.05 -20.46 17.00
CA GLU A 512 15.34 -19.76 17.00
C GLU A 512 15.40 -18.63 15.94
N PRO A 513 14.44 -17.65 15.90
CA PRO A 513 14.30 -16.70 14.80
C PRO A 513 15.58 -15.87 14.57
N ARG A 514 16.33 -15.53 15.62
CA ARG A 514 17.61 -14.79 15.52
C ARG A 514 18.70 -15.56 14.79
N LYS A 515 18.79 -16.87 14.99
CA LYS A 515 19.73 -17.76 14.28
C LYS A 515 19.26 -17.93 12.83
N ARG A 516 17.97 -18.21 12.64
CA ARG A 516 17.36 -18.43 11.33
C ARG A 516 17.41 -17.17 10.44
N TYR A 517 17.27 -15.99 10.99
CA TYR A 517 17.42 -14.71 10.31
C TYR A 517 18.74 -14.59 9.53
N ARG A 518 19.83 -15.19 10.06
CA ARG A 518 21.18 -15.14 9.47
C ARG A 518 21.46 -16.25 8.45
N GLN A 519 20.60 -17.23 8.37
CA GLN A 519 20.75 -18.41 7.50
C GLN A 519 20.26 -18.13 6.06
N TYR A 520 20.68 -19.03 5.18
CA TYR A 520 20.26 -19.01 3.78
C TYR A 520 19.06 -19.94 3.56
N PRO A 521 18.25 -19.73 2.51
CA PRO A 521 17.07 -20.56 2.26
C PRO A 521 17.35 -22.06 2.12
N PHE A 522 18.51 -22.45 1.62
CA PHE A 522 18.86 -23.88 1.47
C PHE A 522 19.09 -24.60 2.84
N GLU A 523 19.30 -23.86 3.93
CA GLU A 523 19.44 -24.41 5.27
C GLU A 523 18.08 -24.70 5.95
N PHE A 524 16.96 -24.40 5.27
CA PHE A 524 15.60 -24.56 5.77
C PHE A 524 14.91 -25.77 5.12
N SER A 525 14.05 -26.45 5.88
CA SER A 525 13.14 -27.45 5.33
C SER A 525 12.08 -26.82 4.41
N GLY A 526 11.37 -27.62 3.63
CA GLY A 526 10.30 -27.14 2.74
C GLY A 526 9.24 -26.34 3.50
N GLY A 527 8.71 -26.87 4.59
CA GLY A 527 7.72 -26.19 5.43
C GLY A 527 8.25 -24.91 6.09
N MET A 528 9.53 -24.87 6.49
CA MET A 528 10.14 -23.64 7.01
C MET A 528 10.28 -22.57 5.92
N ARG A 529 10.62 -22.93 4.68
CA ARG A 529 10.67 -21.97 3.56
C ARG A 529 9.30 -21.40 3.27
N GLN A 530 8.25 -22.22 3.33
CA GLN A 530 6.86 -21.75 3.19
C GLN A 530 6.50 -20.72 4.25
N ARG A 531 6.82 -21.00 5.53
CA ARG A 531 6.61 -20.07 6.65
C ARG A 531 7.37 -18.76 6.45
N VAL A 532 8.60 -18.82 5.95
CA VAL A 532 9.38 -17.62 5.59
C VAL A 532 8.71 -16.82 4.47
N MET A 533 8.15 -17.50 3.45
CA MET A 533 7.40 -16.80 2.38
C MET A 533 6.16 -16.10 2.91
N ILE A 534 5.44 -16.70 3.86
CA ILE A 534 4.31 -16.06 4.54
C ILE A 534 4.81 -14.83 5.29
N ALA A 535 5.88 -14.93 6.08
CA ALA A 535 6.47 -13.79 6.79
C ALA A 535 6.87 -12.65 5.82
N ILE A 536 7.43 -12.97 4.64
CA ILE A 536 7.76 -11.97 3.62
C ILE A 536 6.50 -11.32 3.04
N ALA A 537 5.43 -12.07 2.79
CA ALA A 537 4.17 -11.52 2.30
C ALA A 537 3.54 -10.53 3.29
N PHE A 538 3.66 -10.79 4.59
CA PHE A 538 3.17 -9.90 5.66
C PHE A 538 4.15 -8.78 6.04
N ALA A 539 5.38 -8.78 5.52
CA ALA A 539 6.41 -7.82 5.94
C ALA A 539 6.01 -6.35 5.79
N CYS A 540 5.13 -6.03 4.84
CA CYS A 540 4.67 -4.67 4.56
C CYS A 540 3.19 -4.42 4.95
N ASP A 541 2.59 -5.25 5.78
CA ASP A 541 1.20 -5.14 6.27
C ASP A 541 0.15 -4.95 5.15
N PRO A 542 0.05 -5.89 4.19
CA PRO A 542 -0.82 -5.74 3.04
C PRO A 542 -2.30 -5.71 3.45
N LYS A 543 -3.13 -5.00 2.67
CA LYS A 543 -4.57 -4.93 2.88
C LYS A 543 -5.32 -6.12 2.28
N ILE A 544 -4.75 -6.74 1.25
CA ILE A 544 -5.25 -7.97 0.63
C ILE A 544 -4.09 -8.96 0.51
N LEU A 545 -4.33 -10.18 0.95
CA LEU A 545 -3.41 -11.30 0.75
C LEU A 545 -4.01 -12.28 -0.26
N ILE A 546 -3.30 -12.55 -1.34
CA ILE A 546 -3.64 -13.57 -2.33
C ILE A 546 -2.80 -14.81 -2.05
N CYS A 547 -3.46 -15.96 -1.85
CA CYS A 547 -2.79 -17.23 -1.66
C CYS A 547 -3.01 -18.13 -2.88
N ASP A 548 -1.97 -18.35 -3.69
CA ASP A 548 -2.03 -19.24 -4.84
C ASP A 548 -1.53 -20.62 -4.44
N GLU A 549 -2.45 -21.49 -4.03
CA GLU A 549 -2.16 -22.86 -3.55
C GLU A 549 -1.06 -22.90 -2.45
N PRO A 550 -1.21 -22.17 -1.33
CA PRO A 550 -0.12 -21.95 -0.37
C PRO A 550 0.36 -23.21 0.34
N THR A 551 -0.29 -24.35 0.14
CA THR A 551 -0.02 -25.61 0.85
C THR A 551 0.30 -26.80 -0.07
N THR A 552 0.36 -26.62 -1.39
CA THR A 552 0.41 -27.72 -2.39
C THR A 552 1.62 -28.66 -2.25
N ALA A 553 2.75 -28.18 -1.75
CA ALA A 553 3.99 -28.98 -1.63
C ALA A 553 4.25 -29.47 -0.19
N LEU A 554 3.23 -29.47 0.69
CA LEU A 554 3.36 -29.76 2.10
C LEU A 554 2.57 -31.00 2.49
N ASP A 555 3.03 -31.69 3.55
CA ASP A 555 2.25 -32.76 4.18
C ASP A 555 1.02 -32.20 4.91
N VAL A 556 0.01 -33.06 5.13
CA VAL A 556 -1.31 -32.67 5.65
C VAL A 556 -1.23 -31.96 7.02
N THR A 557 -0.30 -32.38 7.87
CA THR A 557 -0.12 -31.78 9.21
C THR A 557 0.39 -30.34 9.09
N ILE A 558 1.36 -30.10 8.21
CA ILE A 558 1.91 -28.77 7.96
C ILE A 558 0.90 -27.88 7.23
N GLN A 559 0.05 -28.44 6.34
CA GLN A 559 -1.01 -27.69 5.67
C GLN A 559 -1.95 -27.01 6.67
N GLY A 560 -2.44 -27.78 7.67
CA GLY A 560 -3.29 -27.23 8.73
C GLY A 560 -2.63 -26.07 9.46
N GLN A 561 -1.39 -26.25 9.90
CA GLN A 561 -0.62 -25.21 10.59
C GLN A 561 -0.41 -23.95 9.75
N ILE A 562 -0.18 -24.07 8.44
CA ILE A 562 -0.02 -22.92 7.54
C ILE A 562 -1.33 -22.16 7.38
N LEU A 563 -2.46 -22.85 7.25
CA LEU A 563 -3.77 -22.21 7.16
C LEU A 563 -4.15 -21.49 8.46
N ASP A 564 -3.83 -22.08 9.61
CA ASP A 564 -4.04 -21.43 10.92
C ASP A 564 -3.20 -20.16 11.04
N ILE A 565 -1.92 -20.19 10.66
CA ILE A 565 -1.05 -18.99 10.63
C ILE A 565 -1.64 -17.90 9.73
N ILE A 566 -2.06 -18.25 8.50
CA ILE A 566 -2.66 -17.25 7.57
C ILE A 566 -3.95 -16.66 8.14
N LYS A 567 -4.70 -17.41 8.93
CA LYS A 567 -5.94 -16.97 9.56
C LYS A 567 -5.71 -16.10 10.79
N GLU A 568 -4.64 -16.34 11.54
CA GLU A 568 -4.26 -15.59 12.75
C GLU A 568 -3.58 -14.27 12.43
N LEU A 569 -2.81 -14.18 11.35
CA LEU A 569 -2.17 -12.96 10.82
C LEU A 569 -3.15 -12.07 10.05
#